data_f8d070aeaf1b4c8ba19e21a58c380b3e
#
_entry.id   f8d070aeaf1b4c8ba19e21a58c380b3e
#
_cell.length_a   1.000
_cell.length_b   1.000
_cell.length_c   1.000
_cell.angle_alpha   90.00
_cell.angle_beta   90.00
_cell.angle_gamma   90.00
#
_symmetry.space_group_name_H-M   'P 1'
#
loop_
_entity.id
_entity.type
_entity.pdbx_description
1 polymer ?
#
loop_
_entity_poly.entity_id
_entity_poly.type
_entity_poly.pdbx_seq_one_letter_code
_entity_poly.pdbx_strand_id
1 'polypeptide(L)'
;MCLYWQNAPAKAKEEEAKEKFKAGLEHIKKTYKGKDIEKNIKELRKYLSVGQGVSHYLDFLTGEDMYGYLTDMIFTSVYAQENRRHMGKVLTKTLRTQAVRIIETVHNYIDFNDLIIRKGAVSAHEGEDIIIPFNMEDGILLCRGKGNADWNYSAPHGAGRVMSRRYAKENCSAELAAQRMQDKDIYTSVVPVDEVKEAYKDPATIEKAIGPTVDVISHLIPILNMKEGNIDD
;
A
#
# COMPACT_ATOMS: atom_id res chain seq x y z
N MET A 1 2.40 10.81 0.96
CA MET A 1 2.48 11.30 2.35
C MET A 1 3.63 10.67 3.13
N CYS A 2 3.74 9.36 3.25
CA CYS A 2 4.87 8.71 3.96
C CYS A 2 6.25 9.17 3.43
N LEU A 3 6.44 9.25 2.12
CA LEU A 3 7.67 9.77 1.49
C LEU A 3 7.98 11.23 1.80
N TYR A 4 6.95 12.05 2.06
CA TYR A 4 7.16 13.44 2.47
C TYR A 4 7.86 13.49 3.83
N TRP A 5 7.32 12.80 4.83
CA TRP A 5 7.87 12.78 6.19
C TRP A 5 9.23 12.08 6.28
N GLN A 6 9.46 11.04 5.49
CA GLN A 6 10.78 10.39 5.40
C GLN A 6 11.84 11.28 4.75
N ASN A 7 11.45 12.10 3.77
CA ASN A 7 12.37 12.92 3.01
C ASN A 7 12.46 14.38 3.51
N ALA A 8 11.53 14.86 4.35
CA ALA A 8 11.54 16.22 4.85
C ALA A 8 12.82 16.55 5.64
N PRO A 9 13.27 15.72 6.59
CA PRO A 9 14.54 15.95 7.28
C PRO A 9 15.76 15.88 6.36
N ALA A 10 15.72 14.97 5.35
CA ALA A 10 16.79 14.85 4.37
C ALA A 10 16.89 16.07 3.46
N LYS A 11 15.73 16.61 3.01
CA LYS A 11 15.69 17.85 2.21
C LYS A 11 16.19 19.06 2.98
N ALA A 12 15.76 19.23 4.25
CA ALA A 12 16.23 20.31 5.09
C ALA A 12 17.76 20.24 5.29
N LYS A 13 18.30 19.05 5.56
CA LYS A 13 19.75 18.83 5.65
C LYS A 13 20.47 19.06 4.33
N GLU A 14 19.86 18.71 3.21
CA GLU A 14 20.41 18.96 1.87
C GLU A 14 20.44 20.44 1.53
N GLU A 15 19.40 21.21 1.88
CA GLU A 15 19.37 22.66 1.72
C GLU A 15 20.41 23.33 2.61
N GLU A 16 20.50 22.96 3.88
CA GLU A 16 21.53 23.45 4.80
C GLU A 16 22.94 23.11 4.31
N ALA A 17 23.15 21.91 3.77
CA ALA A 17 24.43 21.51 3.18
C ALA A 17 24.75 22.33 1.92
N LYS A 18 23.76 22.63 1.08
CA LYS A 18 23.93 23.51 -0.09
C LYS A 18 24.29 24.94 0.30
N GLU A 19 23.64 25.48 1.34
CA GLU A 19 23.97 26.82 1.85
C GLU A 19 25.39 26.87 2.44
N LYS A 20 25.76 25.88 3.27
CA LYS A 20 27.10 25.73 3.81
C LYS A 20 28.16 25.57 2.71
N PHE A 21 27.85 24.81 1.67
CA PHE A 21 28.73 24.66 0.51
C PHE A 21 28.91 25.97 -0.24
N LYS A 22 27.82 26.72 -0.48
CA LYS A 22 27.87 28.04 -1.14
C LYS A 22 28.70 29.03 -0.36
N ALA A 23 28.50 29.13 0.96
CA ALA A 23 29.26 30.00 1.84
C ALA A 23 30.76 29.60 1.89
N GLY A 24 31.05 28.30 1.96
CA GLY A 24 32.41 27.76 1.92
C GLY A 24 33.12 28.04 0.58
N LEU A 25 32.41 27.93 -0.55
CA LEU A 25 32.93 28.29 -1.86
C LEU A 25 33.33 29.77 -1.98
N GLU A 26 32.51 30.66 -1.46
CA GLU A 26 32.81 32.11 -1.45
C GLU A 26 34.06 32.40 -0.57
N HIS A 27 34.14 31.76 0.57
CA HIS A 27 35.31 31.89 1.46
C HIS A 27 36.58 31.37 0.77
N ILE A 28 36.53 30.19 0.15
CA ILE A 28 37.68 29.61 -0.57
C ILE A 28 38.16 30.54 -1.69
N LYS A 29 37.22 31.06 -2.51
CA LYS A 29 37.56 31.98 -3.63
C LYS A 29 38.19 33.29 -3.15
N LYS A 30 37.84 33.78 -1.94
CA LYS A 30 38.42 34.99 -1.35
C LYS A 30 39.79 34.74 -0.75
N THR A 31 40.03 33.55 -0.20
CA THR A 31 41.19 33.25 0.62
C THR A 31 42.35 32.60 -0.17
N TYR A 32 42.04 31.79 -1.16
CA TYR A 32 43.02 30.97 -1.89
C TYR A 32 43.15 31.39 -3.38
N LYS A 33 44.29 31.06 -4.00
CA LYS A 33 44.57 31.33 -5.42
C LYS A 33 45.14 30.11 -6.14
N GLY A 34 44.88 30.02 -7.45
CA GLY A 34 45.44 28.99 -8.30
C GLY A 34 44.99 27.57 -7.92
N LYS A 35 45.91 26.62 -7.89
CA LYS A 35 45.64 25.18 -7.63
C LYS A 35 45.10 24.90 -6.22
N ASP A 36 45.33 25.80 -5.26
CA ASP A 36 44.83 25.62 -3.90
C ASP A 36 43.28 25.76 -3.81
N ILE A 37 42.69 26.53 -4.72
CA ILE A 37 41.22 26.62 -4.82
C ILE A 37 40.60 25.25 -5.09
N GLU A 38 41.10 24.52 -6.08
CA GLU A 38 40.55 23.20 -6.47
C GLU A 38 40.70 22.19 -5.32
N LYS A 39 41.88 22.21 -4.65
CA LYS A 39 42.12 21.32 -3.51
C LYS A 39 41.14 21.58 -2.38
N ASN A 40 40.93 22.84 -1.99
CA ASN A 40 40.04 23.19 -0.90
C ASN A 40 38.56 22.98 -1.25
N ILE A 41 38.15 23.16 -2.52
CA ILE A 41 36.79 22.79 -2.98
C ILE A 41 36.57 21.29 -2.87
N LYS A 42 37.59 20.47 -3.21
CA LYS A 42 37.48 19.01 -3.12
C LYS A 42 37.34 18.55 -1.66
N GLU A 43 38.10 19.18 -0.75
CA GLU A 43 37.99 18.91 0.68
C GLU A 43 36.64 19.36 1.25
N LEU A 44 36.15 20.54 0.86
CA LEU A 44 34.82 21.03 1.25
C LEU A 44 33.71 20.08 0.79
N ARG A 45 33.76 19.59 -0.46
CA ARG A 45 32.84 18.59 -0.96
C ARG A 45 32.89 17.31 -0.14
N LYS A 46 34.09 16.81 0.19
CA LYS A 46 34.26 15.62 1.01
C LYS A 46 33.73 15.82 2.42
N TYR A 47 33.92 17.00 3.01
CA TYR A 47 33.39 17.33 4.33
C TYR A 47 31.88 17.42 4.37
N LEU A 48 31.24 18.00 3.33
CA LEU A 48 29.78 18.15 3.26
C LEU A 48 29.07 16.92 2.69
N SER A 49 29.78 16.01 2.02
CA SER A 49 29.25 14.73 1.54
C SER A 49 29.25 13.62 2.59
N VAL A 50 29.69 13.90 3.80
CA VAL A 50 29.68 12.96 4.94
C VAL A 50 28.25 12.59 5.40
N GLY A 51 27.20 13.17 4.81
CA GLY A 51 25.79 12.75 5.01
C GLY A 51 25.28 11.64 4.11
N GLN A 52 26.05 11.13 3.14
CA GLN A 52 25.60 10.15 2.15
C GLN A 52 25.69 8.68 2.57
N GLY A 53 25.95 8.39 3.83
CA GLY A 53 26.18 7.02 4.29
C GLY A 53 25.17 6.46 5.28
N VAL A 54 24.12 7.18 5.63
CA VAL A 54 23.05 6.60 6.45
C VAL A 54 22.12 5.81 5.54
N SER A 55 22.11 4.51 5.70
CA SER A 55 21.18 3.63 5.00
C SER A 55 19.76 4.11 5.29
N HIS A 56 19.03 4.59 4.27
CA HIS A 56 17.60 4.93 4.37
C HIS A 56 16.74 3.78 4.90
N TYR A 57 17.31 2.59 4.97
CA TYR A 57 16.68 1.38 5.51
C TYR A 57 16.42 1.44 7.01
N LEU A 58 17.15 2.28 7.75
CA LEU A 58 17.02 2.44 9.20
C LEU A 58 16.49 3.82 9.62
N ASP A 59 16.01 4.62 8.67
CA ASP A 59 15.43 5.92 8.99
C ASP A 59 14.12 5.75 9.76
N PHE A 60 14.00 6.50 10.84
CA PHE A 60 12.80 6.56 11.68
C PHE A 60 12.43 8.00 11.99
N LEU A 61 11.17 8.24 12.26
CA LEU A 61 10.65 9.54 12.66
C LEU A 61 10.63 9.64 14.18
N THR A 62 10.98 10.81 14.70
CA THR A 62 10.93 11.13 16.14
C THR A 62 10.41 12.55 16.36
N GLY A 63 10.01 12.83 17.60
CA GLY A 63 9.60 14.18 18.00
C GLY A 63 8.44 14.70 17.15
N GLU A 64 8.53 15.96 16.74
CA GLU A 64 7.47 16.65 15.99
C GLU A 64 7.18 16.04 14.63
N ASP A 65 8.21 15.54 13.92
CA ASP A 65 8.02 14.87 12.62
C ASP A 65 7.20 13.59 12.77
N MET A 66 7.41 12.82 13.84
CA MET A 66 6.60 11.64 14.15
C MET A 66 5.15 12.04 14.46
N TYR A 67 4.94 13.04 15.28
CA TYR A 67 3.58 13.51 15.61
C TYR A 67 2.85 14.06 14.39
N GLY A 68 3.55 14.83 13.55
CA GLY A 68 3.01 15.30 12.28
C GLY A 68 2.58 14.17 11.36
N TYR A 69 3.41 13.14 11.20
CA TYR A 69 3.10 11.94 10.42
C TYR A 69 1.87 11.19 10.97
N LEU A 70 1.81 10.98 12.29
CA LEU A 70 0.68 10.29 12.93
C LEU A 70 -0.63 11.09 12.76
N THR A 71 -0.57 12.42 12.88
CA THR A 71 -1.73 13.30 12.65
C THR A 71 -2.23 13.20 11.22
N ASP A 72 -1.34 13.22 10.23
CA ASP A 72 -1.68 13.04 8.83
C ASP A 72 -2.26 11.65 8.56
N MET A 73 -1.73 10.60 9.20
CA MET A 73 -2.25 9.24 9.10
C MET A 73 -3.68 9.14 9.62
N ILE A 74 -3.98 9.75 10.78
CA ILE A 74 -5.35 9.78 11.32
C ILE A 74 -6.28 10.51 10.37
N PHE A 75 -5.91 11.71 9.94
CA PHE A 75 -6.73 12.52 9.03
C PHE A 75 -7.05 11.78 7.73
N THR A 76 -6.02 11.20 7.09
CA THR A 76 -6.21 10.47 5.83
C THR A 76 -6.98 9.16 6.01
N SER A 77 -6.85 8.50 7.16
CA SER A 77 -7.64 7.30 7.47
C SER A 77 -9.12 7.62 7.61
N VAL A 78 -9.47 8.70 8.32
CA VAL A 78 -10.84 9.17 8.46
C VAL A 78 -11.40 9.60 7.10
N TYR A 79 -10.64 10.38 6.33
CA TYR A 79 -11.03 10.78 4.98
C TYR A 79 -11.31 9.55 4.09
N ALA A 80 -10.42 8.57 4.09
CA ALA A 80 -10.58 7.35 3.29
C ALA A 80 -11.82 6.55 3.73
N GLN A 81 -12.12 6.48 5.03
CA GLN A 81 -13.31 5.83 5.56
C GLN A 81 -14.59 6.52 5.08
N GLU A 82 -14.67 7.84 5.21
CA GLU A 82 -15.84 8.60 4.75
C GLU A 82 -16.01 8.52 3.22
N ASN A 83 -14.91 8.51 2.46
CA ASN A 83 -14.94 8.32 1.02
C ASN A 83 -15.54 6.95 0.64
N ARG A 84 -15.10 5.84 1.27
CA ARG A 84 -15.67 4.51 1.04
C ARG A 84 -17.14 4.44 1.42
N ARG A 85 -17.54 5.07 2.54
CA ARG A 85 -18.94 5.19 2.93
C ARG A 85 -19.78 5.93 1.88
N HIS A 86 -19.25 7.04 1.36
CA HIS A 86 -19.92 7.81 0.30
C HIS A 86 -20.07 6.98 -0.97
N MET A 87 -19.00 6.29 -1.40
CA MET A 87 -19.05 5.37 -2.55
C MET A 87 -20.12 4.29 -2.36
N GLY A 88 -20.19 3.67 -1.20
CA GLY A 88 -21.22 2.68 -0.87
C GLY A 88 -22.65 3.24 -0.98
N LYS A 89 -22.89 4.47 -0.50
CA LYS A 89 -24.16 5.16 -0.64
C LYS A 89 -24.52 5.43 -2.11
N VAL A 90 -23.55 5.88 -2.90
CA VAL A 90 -23.76 6.10 -4.35
C VAL A 90 -24.10 4.81 -5.06
N LEU A 91 -23.35 3.73 -4.80
CA LEU A 91 -23.60 2.41 -5.39
C LEU A 91 -24.99 1.87 -5.05
N THR A 92 -25.37 1.86 -3.78
CA THR A 92 -26.69 1.37 -3.36
C THR A 92 -27.83 2.18 -3.96
N LYS A 93 -27.67 3.51 -4.05
CA LYS A 93 -28.63 4.40 -4.71
C LYS A 93 -28.76 4.10 -6.22
N THR A 94 -27.61 3.93 -6.90
CA THR A 94 -27.57 3.66 -8.34
C THR A 94 -28.21 2.29 -8.68
N LEU A 95 -27.90 1.29 -7.87
CA LEU A 95 -28.47 -0.05 -8.01
C LEU A 95 -29.91 -0.17 -7.46
N ARG A 96 -30.48 0.91 -6.91
CA ARG A 96 -31.81 0.94 -6.28
C ARG A 96 -32.02 -0.17 -5.25
N THR A 97 -30.99 -0.41 -4.44
CA THR A 97 -30.98 -1.45 -3.41
C THR A 97 -30.64 -0.86 -2.05
N GLN A 98 -30.76 -1.67 -1.01
CA GLN A 98 -30.34 -1.32 0.34
C GLN A 98 -29.26 -2.30 0.80
N ALA A 99 -28.22 -1.78 1.47
CA ALA A 99 -27.22 -2.62 2.10
C ALA A 99 -27.82 -3.27 3.35
N VAL A 100 -27.85 -4.60 3.39
CA VAL A 100 -28.24 -5.37 4.59
C VAL A 100 -27.09 -5.40 5.60
N ARG A 101 -25.86 -5.44 5.11
CA ARG A 101 -24.64 -5.46 5.92
C ARG A 101 -23.53 -4.72 5.20
N ILE A 102 -22.71 -4.02 5.95
CA ILE A 102 -21.51 -3.33 5.45
C ILE A 102 -20.33 -3.85 6.25
N ILE A 103 -19.34 -4.36 5.54
CA ILE A 103 -18.07 -4.81 6.14
C ILE A 103 -16.96 -3.97 5.52
N GLU A 104 -16.16 -3.35 6.35
CA GLU A 104 -15.04 -2.54 5.95
C GLU A 104 -13.75 -3.12 6.53
N THR A 105 -12.76 -3.37 5.69
CA THR A 105 -11.44 -3.82 6.11
C THR A 105 -10.38 -2.87 5.57
N VAL A 106 -9.38 -2.58 6.39
CA VAL A 106 -8.24 -1.73 6.03
C VAL A 106 -6.96 -2.54 6.19
N HIS A 107 -6.05 -2.47 5.22
CA HIS A 107 -4.88 -3.35 5.17
C HIS A 107 -3.52 -2.64 5.17
N ASN A 108 -3.52 -1.30 5.18
CA ASN A 108 -2.31 -0.47 5.27
C ASN A 108 -2.58 0.69 6.22
N TYR A 109 -2.38 0.48 7.52
CA TYR A 109 -2.68 1.48 8.54
C TYR A 109 -1.95 1.19 9.85
N ILE A 110 -1.97 2.18 10.74
CA ILE A 110 -1.60 2.01 12.15
C ILE A 110 -2.90 1.88 12.94
N ASP A 111 -3.06 0.77 13.62
CA ASP A 111 -4.16 0.58 14.56
C ASP A 111 -3.78 1.26 15.88
N PHE A 112 -4.46 2.34 16.21
CA PHE A 112 -4.16 3.12 17.42
C PHE A 112 -4.75 2.50 18.70
N ASN A 113 -5.58 1.46 18.60
CA ASN A 113 -6.11 0.77 19.77
C ASN A 113 -5.09 -0.21 20.35
N ASP A 114 -4.40 -0.94 19.50
CA ASP A 114 -3.43 -1.96 19.90
C ASP A 114 -1.97 -1.61 19.48
N LEU A 115 -1.77 -0.47 18.82
CA LEU A 115 -0.49 0.02 18.31
C LEU A 115 0.18 -0.94 17.32
N ILE A 116 -0.61 -1.69 16.59
CA ILE A 116 -0.13 -2.61 15.55
C ILE A 116 -0.10 -1.90 14.20
N ILE A 117 1.03 -1.98 13.51
CA ILE A 117 1.18 -1.52 12.13
C ILE A 117 0.84 -2.68 11.20
N ARG A 118 -0.22 -2.53 10.40
CA ARG A 118 -0.61 -3.53 9.40
C ARG A 118 -0.30 -3.05 8.00
N LYS A 119 0.39 -3.89 7.23
CA LYS A 119 0.64 -3.67 5.81
C LYS A 119 0.44 -4.98 5.05
N GLY A 120 -0.58 -5.01 4.18
CA GLY A 120 -0.96 -6.26 3.52
C GLY A 120 -1.62 -7.27 4.46
N ALA A 121 -2.10 -6.80 5.62
CA ALA A 121 -2.85 -7.57 6.60
C ALA A 121 -4.02 -6.73 7.12
N VAL A 122 -5.09 -7.38 7.53
CA VAL A 122 -6.27 -6.76 8.13
C VAL A 122 -6.37 -7.13 9.61
N SER A 123 -7.10 -6.34 10.40
CA SER A 123 -7.47 -6.71 11.77
C SER A 123 -8.31 -7.98 11.76
N ALA A 124 -8.08 -8.84 12.77
CA ALA A 124 -8.77 -10.11 12.95
C ALA A 124 -8.98 -10.41 14.45
N HIS A 125 -9.44 -9.40 15.20
CA HIS A 125 -9.84 -9.59 16.59
C HIS A 125 -11.01 -10.58 16.69
N GLU A 126 -11.18 -11.16 17.86
CA GLU A 126 -12.23 -12.15 18.06
C GLU A 126 -13.62 -11.59 17.72
N GLY A 127 -14.33 -12.31 16.87
CA GLY A 127 -15.67 -11.93 16.43
C GLY A 127 -15.73 -10.83 15.35
N GLU A 128 -14.59 -10.27 14.91
CA GLU A 128 -14.54 -9.25 13.86
C GLU A 128 -14.87 -9.84 12.49
N ASP A 129 -15.71 -9.14 11.72
CA ASP A 129 -16.05 -9.54 10.36
C ASP A 129 -14.95 -9.11 9.39
N ILE A 130 -14.51 -10.04 8.56
CA ILE A 130 -13.37 -9.85 7.66
C ILE A 130 -13.74 -10.34 6.27
N ILE A 131 -13.27 -9.61 5.25
CA ILE A 131 -13.31 -10.07 3.86
C ILE A 131 -11.89 -10.33 3.37
N ILE A 132 -11.70 -11.47 2.68
CA ILE A 132 -10.42 -11.86 2.07
C ILE A 132 -10.67 -12.07 0.58
N PRO A 133 -10.44 -11.05 -0.28
CA PRO A 133 -10.62 -11.18 -1.73
C PRO A 133 -9.51 -12.02 -2.35
N PHE A 134 -9.86 -12.84 -3.32
CA PHE A 134 -8.93 -13.61 -4.13
C PHE A 134 -8.62 -12.90 -5.46
N ASN A 135 -9.48 -13.07 -6.43
CA ASN A 135 -9.37 -12.52 -7.77
C ASN A 135 -10.76 -12.43 -8.42
N MET A 136 -10.82 -12.01 -9.69
CA MET A 136 -12.06 -11.77 -10.42
C MET A 136 -12.88 -13.05 -10.68
N GLU A 137 -12.26 -14.24 -10.62
CA GLU A 137 -12.93 -15.52 -10.90
C GLU A 137 -13.30 -16.28 -9.62
N ASP A 138 -12.47 -16.19 -8.60
CA ASP A 138 -12.59 -17.01 -7.39
C ASP A 138 -13.29 -16.26 -6.23
N GLY A 139 -13.50 -14.95 -6.36
CA GLY A 139 -14.35 -14.18 -5.46
C GLY A 139 -13.71 -13.81 -4.12
N ILE A 140 -14.51 -13.92 -3.04
CA ILE A 140 -14.17 -13.35 -1.72
C ILE A 140 -14.59 -14.32 -0.63
N LEU A 141 -13.72 -14.54 0.37
CA LEU A 141 -14.14 -15.18 1.62
C LEU A 141 -14.73 -14.15 2.58
N LEU A 142 -15.86 -14.47 3.15
CA LEU A 142 -16.39 -13.83 4.36
C LEU A 142 -15.93 -14.64 5.55
N CYS A 143 -15.23 -14.00 6.48
CA CYS A 143 -14.58 -14.65 7.61
C CYS A 143 -14.93 -13.96 8.93
N ARG A 144 -14.67 -14.68 10.04
CA ARG A 144 -14.73 -14.18 11.40
C ARG A 144 -13.36 -14.31 12.04
N GLY A 145 -12.85 -13.20 12.62
CA GLY A 145 -11.57 -13.17 13.32
C GLY A 145 -11.58 -14.04 14.59
N LYS A 146 -10.46 -14.69 14.85
CA LYS A 146 -10.23 -15.54 16.03
C LYS A 146 -9.49 -14.84 17.17
N GLY A 147 -9.04 -13.61 16.99
CA GLY A 147 -8.28 -12.89 18.00
C GLY A 147 -6.95 -13.54 18.36
N ASN A 148 -6.27 -14.19 17.41
CA ASN A 148 -5.04 -14.93 17.68
C ASN A 148 -3.85 -13.98 17.90
N ALA A 149 -3.35 -13.92 19.14
CA ALA A 149 -2.24 -13.06 19.53
C ALA A 149 -0.91 -13.44 18.86
N ASP A 150 -0.68 -14.72 18.57
CA ASP A 150 0.53 -15.19 17.88
C ASP A 150 0.65 -14.63 16.46
N TRP A 151 -0.48 -14.17 15.91
CA TRP A 151 -0.59 -13.52 14.60
C TRP A 151 -0.90 -12.02 14.71
N ASN A 152 -0.58 -11.39 15.85
CA ASN A 152 -0.88 -9.98 16.11
C ASN A 152 -2.33 -9.61 15.77
N TYR A 153 -3.29 -10.47 16.13
CA TYR A 153 -4.72 -10.24 15.86
C TYR A 153 -4.97 -9.87 14.39
N SER A 154 -4.29 -10.52 13.45
CA SER A 154 -4.30 -10.12 12.04
C SER A 154 -4.56 -11.31 11.12
N ALA A 155 -5.13 -11.02 9.94
CA ALA A 155 -5.37 -11.97 8.87
C ALA A 155 -4.87 -11.41 7.52
N PRO A 156 -4.69 -12.24 6.48
CA PRO A 156 -4.36 -11.76 5.15
C PRO A 156 -5.44 -10.82 4.60
N HIS A 157 -5.01 -9.77 3.90
CA HIS A 157 -5.92 -8.84 3.25
C HIS A 157 -6.47 -9.35 1.90
N GLY A 158 -5.99 -10.49 1.42
CA GLY A 158 -6.32 -11.09 0.12
C GLY A 158 -5.34 -12.20 -0.24
N ALA A 159 -5.48 -12.76 -1.44
CA ALA A 159 -4.65 -13.87 -1.92
C ALA A 159 -3.16 -13.52 -2.02
N GLY A 160 -2.84 -12.26 -2.26
CA GLY A 160 -1.49 -11.83 -2.61
C GLY A 160 -1.06 -12.30 -4.00
N ARG A 161 -0.15 -11.54 -4.62
CA ARG A 161 0.31 -11.82 -5.98
C ARG A 161 1.48 -12.79 -5.98
N VAL A 162 1.57 -13.62 -7.03
CA VAL A 162 2.72 -14.49 -7.30
C VAL A 162 3.64 -13.90 -8.36
N MET A 163 3.17 -12.88 -9.09
CA MET A 163 3.94 -12.19 -10.13
C MET A 163 3.71 -10.68 -10.13
N SER A 164 4.65 -9.94 -10.70
CA SER A 164 4.52 -8.49 -10.86
C SER A 164 3.44 -8.15 -11.91
N ARG A 165 2.88 -6.93 -11.81
CA ARG A 165 1.92 -6.43 -12.81
C ARG A 165 2.49 -6.45 -14.23
N ARG A 166 3.76 -6.03 -14.37
CA ARG A 166 4.45 -6.03 -15.65
C ARG A 166 4.57 -7.45 -16.23
N TYR A 167 5.00 -8.41 -15.43
CA TYR A 167 5.13 -9.79 -15.87
C TYR A 167 3.78 -10.39 -16.29
N ALA A 168 2.71 -10.09 -15.54
CA ALA A 168 1.37 -10.53 -15.89
C ALA A 168 0.91 -9.96 -17.24
N LYS A 169 1.13 -8.66 -17.51
CA LYS A 169 0.81 -8.02 -18.79
C LYS A 169 1.55 -8.64 -19.98
N GLU A 170 2.77 -9.13 -19.77
CA GLU A 170 3.61 -9.73 -20.81
C GLU A 170 3.30 -11.24 -21.01
N ASN A 171 2.72 -11.94 -20.03
CA ASN A 171 2.65 -13.41 -20.03
C ASN A 171 1.24 -13.99 -19.78
N CYS A 172 0.24 -13.18 -19.49
CA CYS A 172 -1.13 -13.63 -19.29
C CYS A 172 -2.04 -13.17 -20.44
N SER A 173 -3.21 -13.82 -20.60
CA SER A 173 -4.21 -13.47 -21.61
C SER A 173 -5.51 -13.01 -20.96
N ALA A 174 -5.97 -11.81 -21.34
CA ALA A 174 -7.26 -11.28 -20.95
C ALA A 174 -8.40 -12.08 -21.59
N GLU A 175 -8.21 -12.53 -22.82
CA GLU A 175 -9.19 -13.29 -23.60
C GLU A 175 -9.49 -14.64 -22.91
N LEU A 176 -8.46 -15.37 -22.50
CA LEU A 176 -8.62 -16.64 -21.78
C LEU A 176 -9.31 -16.43 -20.42
N ALA A 177 -8.97 -15.35 -19.70
CA ALA A 177 -9.63 -15.01 -18.45
C ALA A 177 -11.10 -14.62 -18.67
N ALA A 178 -11.40 -13.84 -19.71
CA ALA A 178 -12.77 -13.48 -20.09
C ALA A 178 -13.60 -14.73 -20.43
N GLN A 179 -13.04 -15.65 -21.21
CA GLN A 179 -13.72 -16.91 -21.57
C GLN A 179 -14.03 -17.73 -20.31
N ARG A 180 -13.07 -17.92 -19.39
CA ARG A 180 -13.32 -18.67 -18.13
C ARG A 180 -14.38 -18.03 -17.26
N MET A 181 -14.43 -16.68 -17.20
CA MET A 181 -15.48 -15.98 -16.47
C MET A 181 -16.85 -16.16 -17.14
N GLN A 182 -16.90 -16.10 -18.46
CA GLN A 182 -18.12 -16.38 -19.21
C GLN A 182 -18.62 -17.81 -18.98
N ASP A 183 -17.74 -18.80 -18.98
CA ASP A 183 -18.06 -20.21 -18.70
C ASP A 183 -18.60 -20.44 -17.29
N LYS A 184 -18.32 -19.51 -16.36
CA LYS A 184 -18.80 -19.49 -14.98
C LYS A 184 -19.99 -18.56 -14.75
N ASP A 185 -20.59 -18.01 -15.80
CA ASP A 185 -21.65 -16.99 -15.73
C ASP A 185 -21.25 -15.73 -14.95
N ILE A 186 -19.98 -15.35 -15.01
CA ILE A 186 -19.45 -14.13 -14.38
C ILE A 186 -19.37 -13.04 -15.45
N TYR A 187 -20.24 -12.03 -15.34
CA TYR A 187 -20.15 -10.86 -16.21
C TYR A 187 -18.96 -9.98 -15.82
N THR A 188 -18.23 -9.47 -16.81
CA THR A 188 -17.18 -8.47 -16.59
C THR A 188 -17.22 -7.39 -17.65
N SER A 189 -17.05 -6.11 -17.24
CA SER A 189 -17.01 -5.00 -18.17
C SER A 189 -15.67 -4.95 -18.94
N VAL A 190 -14.56 -5.18 -18.24
CA VAL A 190 -13.19 -5.21 -18.77
C VAL A 190 -12.39 -6.22 -17.97
N VAL A 191 -11.44 -6.91 -18.63
CA VAL A 191 -10.49 -7.82 -17.99
C VAL A 191 -9.09 -7.21 -18.05
N PRO A 192 -8.63 -6.52 -16.99
CA PRO A 192 -7.24 -6.07 -16.92
C PRO A 192 -6.30 -7.28 -16.87
N VAL A 193 -5.37 -7.38 -17.81
CA VAL A 193 -4.45 -8.53 -17.95
C VAL A 193 -3.63 -8.76 -16.66
N ASP A 194 -3.33 -7.70 -15.93
CA ASP A 194 -2.57 -7.80 -14.68
C ASP A 194 -3.43 -8.17 -13.45
N GLU A 195 -4.75 -8.34 -13.62
CA GLU A 195 -5.67 -8.74 -12.55
C GLU A 195 -6.26 -10.13 -12.77
N VAL A 196 -5.74 -10.90 -13.73
CA VAL A 196 -6.19 -12.28 -14.00
C VAL A 196 -5.80 -13.23 -12.88
N LYS A 197 -6.50 -14.35 -12.77
CA LYS A 197 -6.32 -15.36 -11.72
C LYS A 197 -4.87 -15.81 -11.55
N GLU A 198 -4.14 -16.00 -12.63
CA GLU A 198 -2.76 -16.46 -12.64
C GLU A 198 -1.78 -15.50 -11.92
N ALA A 199 -2.17 -14.23 -11.79
CA ALA A 199 -1.36 -13.23 -11.08
C ALA A 199 -1.37 -13.41 -9.55
N TYR A 200 -2.27 -14.24 -9.02
CA TYR A 200 -2.52 -14.40 -7.59
C TYR A 200 -2.21 -15.83 -7.11
N LYS A 201 -2.01 -15.96 -5.81
CA LYS A 201 -1.88 -17.28 -5.17
C LYS A 201 -3.20 -18.04 -5.28
N ASP A 202 -3.08 -19.36 -5.36
CA ASP A 202 -4.23 -20.25 -5.40
C ASP A 202 -5.09 -20.11 -4.12
N PRO A 203 -6.43 -19.96 -4.25
CA PRO A 203 -7.35 -19.86 -3.13
C PRO A 203 -7.23 -20.98 -2.10
N ALA A 204 -7.09 -22.23 -2.53
CA ALA A 204 -6.98 -23.37 -1.64
C ALA A 204 -5.72 -23.30 -0.74
N THR A 205 -4.63 -22.73 -1.26
CA THR A 205 -3.42 -22.47 -0.47
C THR A 205 -3.68 -21.44 0.63
N ILE A 206 -4.44 -20.38 0.31
CA ILE A 206 -4.79 -19.34 1.28
C ILE A 206 -5.75 -19.89 2.33
N GLU A 207 -6.82 -20.58 1.92
CA GLU A 207 -7.80 -21.16 2.84
C GLU A 207 -7.15 -22.10 3.85
N LYS A 208 -6.20 -22.93 3.40
CA LYS A 208 -5.44 -23.81 4.28
C LYS A 208 -4.58 -23.03 5.29
N ALA A 209 -4.04 -21.88 4.89
CA ALA A 209 -3.10 -21.10 5.71
C ALA A 209 -3.80 -20.19 6.74
N ILE A 210 -5.02 -19.73 6.47
CA ILE A 210 -5.71 -18.73 7.30
C ILE A 210 -6.39 -19.30 8.55
N GLY A 211 -6.54 -20.63 8.64
CA GLY A 211 -7.23 -21.32 9.74
C GLY A 211 -6.82 -20.86 11.15
N PRO A 212 -5.55 -20.56 11.44
CA PRO A 212 -5.14 -20.02 12.73
C PRO A 212 -5.70 -18.62 13.07
N THR A 213 -6.06 -17.82 12.06
CA THR A 213 -6.41 -16.40 12.24
C THR A 213 -7.90 -16.10 12.09
N VAL A 214 -8.62 -16.90 11.29
CA VAL A 214 -10.04 -16.68 11.00
C VAL A 214 -10.81 -18.00 10.86
N ASP A 215 -12.13 -17.92 11.08
CA ASP A 215 -13.10 -18.92 10.65
C ASP A 215 -13.77 -18.46 9.36
N VAL A 216 -13.80 -19.32 8.35
CA VAL A 216 -14.50 -19.04 7.07
C VAL A 216 -16.01 -19.24 7.29
N ILE A 217 -16.79 -18.18 7.06
CA ILE A 217 -18.26 -18.22 7.18
C ILE A 217 -18.87 -18.62 5.86
N SER A 218 -18.41 -18.01 4.76
CA SER A 218 -18.90 -18.32 3.42
C SER A 218 -17.92 -17.85 2.34
N HIS A 219 -18.03 -18.48 1.17
CA HIS A 219 -17.33 -18.11 -0.04
C HIS A 219 -18.32 -17.42 -0.97
N LEU A 220 -18.09 -16.16 -1.28
CA LEU A 220 -18.90 -15.36 -2.18
C LEU A 220 -18.31 -15.42 -3.57
N ILE A 221 -19.02 -16.07 -4.49
CA ILE A 221 -18.63 -16.17 -5.89
C ILE A 221 -19.12 -14.91 -6.62
N PRO A 222 -18.28 -14.27 -7.46
CA PRO A 222 -18.67 -13.09 -8.21
C PRO A 222 -19.70 -13.46 -9.31
N ILE A 223 -20.69 -12.59 -9.51
CA ILE A 223 -21.62 -12.65 -10.64
C ILE A 223 -21.35 -11.49 -11.61
N LEU A 224 -20.69 -10.45 -11.12
CA LEU A 224 -20.39 -9.23 -11.87
C LEU A 224 -19.10 -8.61 -11.37
N ASN A 225 -18.18 -8.34 -12.29
CA ASN A 225 -17.02 -7.51 -12.06
C ASN A 225 -17.14 -6.23 -12.89
N MET A 226 -17.09 -5.08 -12.23
CA MET A 226 -17.01 -3.79 -12.89
C MET A 226 -15.59 -3.22 -12.67
N LYS A 227 -14.87 -3.07 -13.74
CA LYS A 227 -13.52 -2.48 -13.73
C LYS A 227 -13.50 -1.25 -14.62
N GLU A 228 -12.70 -0.27 -14.23
CA GLU A 228 -12.34 0.84 -15.10
C GLU A 228 -11.47 0.29 -16.24
N GLY A 229 -11.82 0.63 -17.46
CA GLY A 229 -11.04 0.36 -18.65
C GLY A 229 -11.11 1.57 -19.55
N ASN A 230 -9.99 1.93 -20.16
CA ASN A 230 -10.03 2.85 -21.28
C ASN A 230 -10.77 2.12 -22.41
N ILE A 231 -11.82 2.74 -22.92
CA ILE A 231 -12.60 2.22 -24.05
C ILE A 231 -11.76 2.25 -25.35
N ASP A 232 -10.58 2.86 -25.29
CA ASP A 232 -9.68 3.13 -26.43
C ASP A 232 -8.35 2.35 -26.38
N ASP A 233 -8.19 1.30 -25.55
CA ASP A 233 -7.03 0.40 -25.54
C ASP A 233 -7.35 -0.98 -26.11
#